data_ae2ad0e2de76c088416db00c959c49da
#
_entry.id   ae2ad0e2de76c088416db00c959c49da
#
_cell.length_a   1.000
_cell.length_b   1.000
_cell.length_c   1.000
_cell.angle_alpha   90.00
_cell.angle_beta   90.00
_cell.angle_gamma   90.00
#
_symmetry.space_group_name_H-M   'P 1'
#
loop_
_entity.id
_entity.type
_entity.pdbx_description
1 polymer ?
#
loop_
_entity_poly.entity_id
_entity_poly.type
_entity_poly.pdbx_seq_one_letter_code
_entity_poly.pdbx_strand_id
1 'polypeptide(L)'
;IARIDSYMPVVLWLHENTKLQKKMTAPILTRDRTYKKEDSSFLYMVFPFIEGSTICDEKLKPEQIREVAQIISKLHFHGAEIPASTNSLIETFDVSFCTTLSNRLGNIHASASLQEVLKPYMTLLAQATESLQSMGLLLQNSKMRYVMCHTDLHGWNLIQSKNLILIDWEGLKLAPVEADLFSFTGTFFFDYAWEDFMSIYQTTHKDYQINVEAMRFYRLRRRLEDIHEFVESILFDKLTQDDMNQSLRYLKQEC
;
A
#
# COMPACT_ATOMS: atom_id res chain seq x y z
N ILE A 1 13.13 3.53 -12.84
CA ILE A 1 13.08 4.97 -13.22
C ILE A 1 11.67 5.35 -13.64
N ALA A 2 11.07 4.69 -14.63
CA ALA A 2 9.73 5.02 -15.14
C ALA A 2 8.65 5.05 -14.02
N ARG A 3 8.72 4.15 -13.02
CA ARG A 3 7.80 4.14 -11.88
C ARG A 3 7.93 5.41 -11.03
N ILE A 4 9.14 5.85 -10.72
CA ILE A 4 9.38 7.08 -9.93
C ILE A 4 8.83 8.30 -10.68
N ASP A 5 9.07 8.38 -11.98
CA ASP A 5 8.59 9.49 -12.81
C ASP A 5 7.07 9.55 -12.94
N SER A 6 6.37 8.45 -12.64
CA SER A 6 4.92 8.41 -12.70
C SER A 6 4.24 9.06 -11.48
N TYR A 7 4.80 8.90 -10.27
CA TYR A 7 4.14 9.38 -9.04
C TYR A 7 4.81 10.60 -8.41
N MET A 8 6.12 10.78 -8.58
CA MET A 8 6.88 11.82 -7.88
C MET A 8 6.41 13.25 -8.20
N PRO A 9 6.03 13.60 -9.46
CA PRO A 9 5.46 14.91 -9.75
C PRO A 9 4.16 15.19 -8.97
N VAL A 10 3.34 14.16 -8.73
CA VAL A 10 2.11 14.27 -7.94
C VAL A 10 2.44 14.43 -6.45
N VAL A 11 3.41 13.68 -5.92
CA VAL A 11 3.90 13.82 -4.54
C VAL A 11 4.42 15.24 -4.29
N LEU A 12 5.22 15.80 -5.19
CA LEU A 12 5.70 17.18 -5.09
C LEU A 12 4.56 18.18 -5.11
N TRP A 13 3.61 18.00 -6.01
CA TRP A 13 2.46 18.90 -6.09
C TRP A 13 1.63 18.85 -4.80
N LEU A 14 1.34 17.66 -4.27
CA LEU A 14 0.64 17.49 -3.00
C LEU A 14 1.39 18.16 -1.84
N HIS A 15 2.70 18.00 -1.78
CA HIS A 15 3.54 18.62 -0.77
C HIS A 15 3.54 20.15 -0.84
N GLU A 16 3.63 20.72 -2.04
CA GLU A 16 3.76 22.16 -2.24
C GLU A 16 2.42 22.91 -2.17
N ASN A 17 1.33 22.27 -2.61
CA ASN A 17 0.04 22.95 -2.84
C ASN A 17 -1.07 22.57 -1.87
N THR A 18 -0.81 21.68 -0.90
CA THR A 18 -1.84 21.21 0.02
C THR A 18 -1.46 21.38 1.49
N LYS A 19 -2.42 21.15 2.38
CA LYS A 19 -2.21 21.13 3.84
C LYS A 19 -1.47 19.87 4.32
N LEU A 20 -0.99 19.02 3.39
CA LEU A 20 -0.22 17.81 3.69
C LEU A 20 1.27 18.08 3.88
N GLN A 21 1.80 19.24 3.49
CA GLN A 21 3.22 19.58 3.52
C GLN A 21 3.96 19.15 4.81
N LYS A 22 3.34 19.35 5.98
CA LYS A 22 3.93 19.01 7.29
C LYS A 22 3.61 17.59 7.75
N LYS A 23 2.94 16.81 6.92
CA LYS A 23 2.41 15.48 7.24
C LYS A 23 2.88 14.41 6.24
N MET A 24 3.72 14.78 5.29
CA MET A 24 4.26 13.90 4.27
C MET A 24 5.70 14.25 3.93
N THR A 25 6.41 13.31 3.31
CA THR A 25 7.75 13.56 2.77
C THR A 25 7.70 13.85 1.29
N ALA A 26 8.62 14.70 0.84
CA ALA A 26 8.92 14.92 -0.56
C ALA A 26 10.42 15.13 -0.73
N PRO A 27 11.01 14.81 -1.89
CA PRO A 27 12.43 14.99 -2.12
C PRO A 27 12.82 16.48 -2.17
N ILE A 28 14.04 16.76 -1.75
CA ILE A 28 14.67 18.06 -1.90
C ILE A 28 15.04 18.24 -3.37
N LEU A 29 14.56 19.31 -3.98
CA LEU A 29 14.87 19.60 -5.39
C LEU A 29 16.36 19.93 -5.57
N THR A 30 16.91 19.46 -6.67
CA THR A 30 18.27 19.83 -7.12
C THR A 30 18.34 21.31 -7.47
N ARG A 31 19.54 21.81 -7.77
CA ARG A 31 19.74 23.19 -8.26
C ARG A 31 18.98 23.47 -9.57
N ASP A 32 18.82 22.43 -10.39
CA ASP A 32 18.07 22.48 -11.66
C ASP A 32 16.55 22.26 -11.47
N ARG A 33 16.08 22.28 -10.19
CA ARG A 33 14.68 22.09 -9.81
C ARG A 33 14.09 20.74 -10.24
N THR A 34 14.92 19.71 -10.29
CA THR A 34 14.50 18.32 -10.49
C THR A 34 14.49 17.56 -9.15
N TYR A 35 13.67 16.53 -9.03
CA TYR A 35 13.57 15.72 -7.80
C TYR A 35 14.58 14.58 -7.75
N LYS A 36 15.31 14.35 -8.85
CA LYS A 36 16.30 13.28 -8.96
C LYS A 36 17.52 13.76 -9.73
N LYS A 37 18.63 13.05 -9.53
CA LYS A 37 19.81 13.08 -10.39
C LYS A 37 20.14 11.67 -10.82
N GLU A 38 20.52 11.50 -12.08
CA GLU A 38 20.91 10.21 -12.65
C GLU A 38 22.33 10.26 -13.17
N ASP A 39 23.05 9.17 -13.05
CA ASP A 39 24.27 8.89 -13.79
C ASP A 39 24.13 7.55 -14.54
N SER A 40 25.23 7.02 -15.09
CA SER A 40 25.20 5.76 -15.86
C SER A 40 24.80 4.53 -15.06
N SER A 41 24.79 4.57 -13.74
CA SER A 41 24.65 3.42 -12.86
C SER A 41 23.56 3.59 -11.82
N PHE A 42 23.28 4.81 -11.37
CA PHE A 42 22.43 5.09 -10.23
C PHE A 42 21.49 6.26 -10.45
N LEU A 43 20.36 6.19 -9.74
CA LEU A 43 19.43 7.29 -9.54
C LEU A 43 19.53 7.75 -8.09
N TYR A 44 19.65 9.05 -7.89
CA TYR A 44 19.78 9.68 -6.58
C TYR A 44 18.58 10.57 -6.31
N MET A 45 17.94 10.37 -5.15
CA MET A 45 16.96 11.30 -4.56
C MET A 45 17.37 11.59 -3.12
N VAL A 46 17.21 12.83 -2.70
CA VAL A 46 17.55 13.27 -1.33
C VAL A 46 16.28 13.73 -0.66
N PHE A 47 16.02 13.20 0.53
CA PHE A 47 14.87 13.58 1.36
C PHE A 47 15.34 14.31 2.62
N PRO A 48 14.52 15.21 3.19
CA PRO A 48 14.80 15.76 4.50
C PRO A 48 14.88 14.63 5.54
N PHE A 49 15.88 14.70 6.42
CA PHE A 49 15.91 13.80 7.57
C PHE A 49 14.77 14.15 8.52
N ILE A 50 14.01 13.15 8.94
CA ILE A 50 12.94 13.30 9.91
C ILE A 50 13.46 12.83 11.28
N GLU A 51 13.58 13.76 12.21
CA GLU A 51 13.87 13.42 13.60
C GLU A 51 12.62 12.83 14.26
N GLY A 52 12.65 11.54 14.57
CA GLY A 52 11.51 10.80 15.10
C GLY A 52 11.75 9.29 15.07
N SER A 53 10.73 8.53 15.42
CA SER A 53 10.74 7.07 15.38
C SER A 53 9.56 6.53 14.56
N THR A 54 9.80 5.46 13.83
CA THR A 54 8.74 4.73 13.13
C THR A 54 7.82 4.06 14.15
N ILE A 55 6.52 4.07 13.88
CA ILE A 55 5.53 3.40 14.76
C ILE A 55 5.75 1.87 14.77
N CYS A 56 6.20 1.31 13.66
CA CYS A 56 6.41 -0.14 13.49
C CYS A 56 5.12 -0.93 13.74
N ASP A 57 5.20 -1.97 14.58
CA ASP A 57 4.07 -2.84 14.92
C ASP A 57 3.32 -2.38 16.18
N GLU A 58 3.63 -1.19 16.69
CA GLU A 58 2.93 -0.64 17.86
C GLU A 58 1.53 -0.18 17.51
N LYS A 59 0.61 -0.31 18.47
CA LYS A 59 -0.74 0.24 18.31
C LYS A 59 -0.72 1.76 18.33
N LEU A 60 -1.43 2.37 17.39
CA LEU A 60 -1.62 3.82 17.35
C LEU A 60 -2.35 4.29 18.61
N LYS A 61 -1.85 5.37 19.18
CA LYS A 61 -2.55 6.11 20.25
C LYS A 61 -3.72 6.90 19.67
N PRO A 62 -4.73 7.27 20.49
CA PRO A 62 -5.90 8.01 19.98
C PRO A 62 -5.55 9.28 19.21
N GLU A 63 -4.53 10.03 19.65
CA GLU A 63 -4.05 11.21 18.94
C GLU A 63 -3.43 10.88 17.58
N GLN A 64 -2.74 9.74 17.46
CA GLN A 64 -2.15 9.27 16.20
C GLN A 64 -3.24 8.79 15.25
N ILE A 65 -4.27 8.07 15.73
CA ILE A 65 -5.45 7.69 14.92
C ILE A 65 -6.09 8.94 14.34
N ARG A 66 -6.27 10.00 15.17
CA ARG A 66 -6.80 11.29 14.72
C ARG A 66 -5.92 11.92 13.63
N GLU A 67 -4.60 11.89 13.79
CA GLU A 67 -3.69 12.46 12.81
C GLU A 67 -3.70 11.69 11.49
N VAL A 68 -3.70 10.34 11.52
CA VAL A 68 -3.83 9.51 10.31
C VAL A 68 -5.14 9.80 9.60
N ALA A 69 -6.26 9.80 10.33
CA ALA A 69 -7.58 10.12 9.75
C ALA A 69 -7.61 11.49 9.07
N GLN A 70 -6.96 12.49 9.67
CA GLN A 70 -6.84 13.83 9.08
C GLN A 70 -5.92 13.86 7.84
N ILE A 71 -4.83 13.09 7.83
CA ILE A 71 -3.93 12.99 6.68
C ILE A 71 -4.69 12.37 5.50
N ILE A 72 -5.31 11.22 5.72
CA ILE A 72 -6.04 10.47 4.70
C ILE A 72 -7.26 11.25 4.22
N SER A 73 -8.02 11.87 5.13
CA SER A 73 -9.14 12.75 4.73
C SER A 73 -8.70 13.88 3.81
N LYS A 74 -7.53 14.49 4.06
CA LYS A 74 -7.00 15.55 3.20
C LYS A 74 -6.50 15.02 1.87
N LEU A 75 -5.85 13.86 1.86
CA LEU A 75 -5.38 13.21 0.63
C LEU A 75 -6.57 12.91 -0.29
N HIS A 76 -7.64 12.35 0.25
CA HIS A 76 -8.85 11.96 -0.49
C HIS A 76 -9.71 13.13 -1.01
N PHE A 77 -9.33 14.39 -0.73
CA PHE A 77 -9.90 15.54 -1.44
C PHE A 77 -9.34 15.72 -2.84
N HIS A 78 -8.18 15.15 -3.11
CA HIS A 78 -7.48 15.32 -4.37
C HIS A 78 -7.71 14.13 -5.29
N GLY A 79 -7.78 14.41 -6.58
CA GLY A 79 -8.06 13.42 -7.61
C GLY A 79 -7.49 13.83 -8.97
N ALA A 80 -8.25 13.60 -10.03
CA ALA A 80 -7.83 13.87 -11.39
C ALA A 80 -7.63 15.36 -11.74
N GLU A 81 -8.06 16.27 -10.85
CA GLU A 81 -7.85 17.73 -11.00
C GLU A 81 -6.40 18.18 -10.75
N ILE A 82 -5.54 17.30 -10.23
CA ILE A 82 -4.11 17.60 -10.02
C ILE A 82 -3.47 17.91 -11.37
N PRO A 83 -2.75 19.04 -11.52
CA PRO A 83 -2.17 19.45 -12.82
C PRO A 83 -1.08 18.51 -13.34
N ALA A 84 -0.45 17.71 -12.45
CA ALA A 84 0.49 16.67 -12.88
C ALA A 84 -0.27 15.51 -13.53
N SER A 85 0.37 14.82 -14.48
CA SER A 85 -0.26 13.66 -15.14
C SER A 85 -0.54 12.54 -14.13
N THR A 86 -1.80 12.19 -13.96
CA THR A 86 -2.27 11.11 -13.07
C THR A 86 -2.66 9.85 -13.82
N ASN A 87 -2.59 9.85 -15.16
CA ASN A 87 -3.06 8.74 -15.99
C ASN A 87 -2.38 7.41 -15.67
N SER A 88 -1.07 7.44 -15.39
CA SER A 88 -0.29 6.25 -15.02
C SER A 88 -0.55 5.77 -13.60
N LEU A 89 -1.26 6.56 -12.78
CA LEU A 89 -1.61 6.24 -11.40
C LEU A 89 -3.02 5.67 -11.25
N ILE A 90 -3.81 5.66 -12.33
CA ILE A 90 -5.19 5.17 -12.29
C ILE A 90 -5.18 3.69 -11.89
N GLU A 91 -5.95 3.35 -10.88
CA GLU A 91 -6.15 1.95 -10.48
C GLU A 91 -6.85 1.19 -11.60
N THR A 92 -6.23 0.09 -12.01
CA THR A 92 -6.70 -0.79 -13.09
C THR A 92 -7.29 -2.09 -12.56
N PHE A 93 -7.22 -2.32 -11.24
CA PHE A 93 -7.55 -3.59 -10.60
C PHE A 93 -6.80 -4.78 -11.23
N ASP A 94 -5.59 -4.51 -11.72
CA ASP A 94 -4.72 -5.57 -12.24
C ASP A 94 -4.29 -6.49 -11.11
N VAL A 95 -4.45 -7.78 -11.36
CA VAL A 95 -4.09 -8.89 -10.46
C VAL A 95 -3.33 -9.98 -11.22
N SER A 96 -2.56 -9.58 -12.22
CA SER A 96 -1.75 -10.48 -13.06
C SER A 96 -0.78 -11.33 -12.24
N PHE A 97 -0.33 -10.84 -11.08
CA PHE A 97 0.50 -11.60 -10.14
C PHE A 97 -0.17 -12.91 -9.68
N CYS A 98 -1.52 -13.00 -9.66
CA CYS A 98 -2.24 -14.23 -9.33
C CYS A 98 -1.87 -15.39 -10.25
N THR A 99 -1.63 -15.12 -11.54
CA THR A 99 -1.19 -16.14 -12.49
C THR A 99 0.22 -16.63 -12.13
N THR A 100 1.12 -15.73 -11.77
CA THR A 100 2.47 -16.08 -11.33
C THR A 100 2.42 -16.89 -10.03
N LEU A 101 1.66 -16.42 -9.04
CA LEU A 101 1.46 -17.12 -7.77
C LEU A 101 0.92 -18.55 -8.00
N SER A 102 -0.14 -18.69 -8.81
CA SER A 102 -0.71 -20.02 -9.13
C SER A 102 0.31 -20.96 -9.77
N ASN A 103 1.15 -20.45 -10.68
CA ASN A 103 2.23 -21.23 -11.29
C ASN A 103 3.29 -21.65 -10.26
N ARG A 104 3.65 -20.77 -9.30
CA ARG A 104 4.58 -21.09 -8.21
C ARG A 104 4.00 -22.16 -7.29
N LEU A 105 2.74 -21.99 -6.90
CA LEU A 105 2.03 -22.96 -6.07
C LEU A 105 1.95 -24.35 -6.76
N GLY A 106 1.74 -24.42 -8.07
CA GLY A 106 1.76 -25.65 -8.83
C GLY A 106 3.14 -26.35 -8.84
N ASN A 107 4.23 -25.61 -8.63
CA ASN A 107 5.61 -26.09 -8.62
C ASN A 107 6.25 -26.09 -7.23
N ILE A 108 5.46 -26.01 -6.17
CA ILE A 108 5.92 -25.89 -4.77
C ILE A 108 6.81 -27.06 -4.32
N HIS A 109 6.77 -28.20 -5.02
CA HIS A 109 7.61 -29.37 -4.73
C HIS A 109 9.11 -29.09 -4.83
N ALA A 110 9.52 -27.98 -5.46
CA ALA A 110 10.91 -27.55 -5.51
C ALA A 110 11.48 -27.12 -4.15
N SER A 111 10.62 -26.78 -3.17
CA SER A 111 11.02 -26.39 -1.82
C SER A 111 10.21 -27.15 -0.77
N ALA A 112 10.90 -28.01 0.00
CA ALA A 112 10.28 -28.80 1.07
C ALA A 112 9.64 -27.91 2.16
N SER A 113 10.30 -26.79 2.50
CA SER A 113 9.83 -25.84 3.51
C SER A 113 8.54 -25.14 3.08
N LEU A 114 8.46 -24.69 1.82
CA LEU A 114 7.24 -24.10 1.26
C LEU A 114 6.10 -25.13 1.19
N GLN A 115 6.42 -26.35 0.77
CA GLN A 115 5.44 -27.43 0.69
C GLN A 115 4.82 -27.73 2.06
N GLU A 116 5.63 -27.80 3.11
CA GLU A 116 5.16 -28.04 4.47
C GLU A 116 4.18 -26.94 4.93
N VAL A 117 4.52 -25.66 4.69
CA VAL A 117 3.70 -24.53 5.11
C VAL A 117 2.43 -24.40 4.27
N LEU A 118 2.52 -24.50 2.94
CA LEU A 118 1.42 -24.14 2.03
C LEU A 118 0.49 -25.30 1.69
N LYS A 119 0.92 -26.56 1.84
CA LYS A 119 0.11 -27.74 1.51
C LYS A 119 -1.30 -27.73 2.12
N PRO A 120 -1.51 -27.34 3.39
CA PRO A 120 -2.86 -27.27 3.98
C PRO A 120 -3.77 -26.23 3.33
N TYR A 121 -3.20 -25.22 2.70
CA TYR A 121 -3.91 -24.04 2.20
C TYR A 121 -4.07 -24.02 0.67
N MET A 122 -3.52 -24.98 -0.07
CA MET A 122 -3.51 -24.98 -1.53
C MET A 122 -4.88 -24.77 -2.17
N THR A 123 -5.92 -25.46 -1.69
CA THR A 123 -7.28 -25.32 -2.21
C THR A 123 -7.84 -23.92 -1.92
N LEU A 124 -7.61 -23.41 -0.72
CA LEU A 124 -8.05 -22.08 -0.31
C LEU A 124 -7.36 -20.99 -1.17
N LEU A 125 -6.05 -21.10 -1.37
CA LEU A 125 -5.28 -20.16 -2.18
C LEU A 125 -5.72 -20.17 -3.66
N ALA A 126 -6.01 -21.34 -4.23
CA ALA A 126 -6.57 -21.43 -5.59
C ALA A 126 -7.92 -20.71 -5.69
N GLN A 127 -8.84 -20.96 -4.75
CA GLN A 127 -10.14 -20.27 -4.70
C GLN A 127 -10.00 -18.76 -4.46
N ALA A 128 -9.05 -18.35 -3.62
CA ALA A 128 -8.78 -16.95 -3.33
C ALA A 128 -8.25 -16.20 -4.57
N THR A 129 -7.33 -16.80 -5.33
CA THR A 129 -6.81 -16.21 -6.58
C THR A 129 -7.90 -16.07 -7.64
N GLU A 130 -8.74 -17.10 -7.84
CA GLU A 130 -9.88 -17.04 -8.76
C GLU A 130 -10.91 -15.96 -8.34
N SER A 131 -11.20 -15.90 -7.04
CA SER A 131 -12.10 -14.90 -6.47
C SER A 131 -11.58 -13.47 -6.69
N LEU A 132 -10.28 -13.24 -6.45
CA LEU A 132 -9.66 -11.94 -6.64
C LEU A 132 -9.69 -11.51 -8.10
N GLN A 133 -9.39 -12.41 -9.03
CA GLN A 133 -9.48 -12.15 -10.48
C GLN A 133 -10.91 -11.77 -10.89
N SER A 134 -11.90 -12.50 -10.41
CA SER A 134 -13.31 -12.22 -10.68
C SER A 134 -13.74 -10.86 -10.12
N MET A 135 -13.34 -10.51 -8.90
CA MET A 135 -13.62 -9.20 -8.30
C MET A 135 -12.92 -8.07 -9.07
N GLY A 136 -11.67 -8.26 -9.49
CA GLY A 136 -10.95 -7.28 -10.31
C GLY A 136 -11.70 -6.93 -11.59
N LEU A 137 -12.18 -7.94 -12.34
CA LEU A 137 -12.98 -7.75 -13.56
C LEU A 137 -14.30 -7.01 -13.31
N LEU A 138 -14.97 -7.29 -12.19
CA LEU A 138 -16.20 -6.58 -11.82
C LEU A 138 -15.93 -5.12 -11.49
N LEU A 139 -14.87 -4.83 -10.73
CA LEU A 139 -14.53 -3.47 -10.32
C LEU A 139 -14.02 -2.61 -11.47
N GLN A 140 -13.32 -3.19 -12.46
CA GLN A 140 -12.93 -2.49 -13.71
C GLN A 140 -14.12 -1.89 -14.45
N ASN A 141 -15.27 -2.55 -14.39
CA ASN A 141 -16.50 -2.13 -15.07
C ASN A 141 -17.45 -1.32 -14.17
N SER A 142 -17.08 -1.07 -12.92
CA SER A 142 -17.92 -0.35 -11.97
C SER A 142 -17.64 1.16 -12.01
N LYS A 143 -18.66 1.96 -11.72
CA LYS A 143 -18.51 3.41 -11.57
C LYS A 143 -18.21 3.73 -10.13
N MET A 144 -16.99 4.15 -9.84
CA MET A 144 -16.54 4.55 -8.53
C MET A 144 -15.90 5.94 -8.56
N ARG A 145 -15.95 6.65 -7.44
CA ARG A 145 -15.19 7.88 -7.26
C ARG A 145 -13.72 7.51 -6.99
N TYR A 146 -12.82 8.05 -7.77
CA TYR A 146 -11.38 7.91 -7.60
C TYR A 146 -10.80 9.16 -6.95
N VAL A 147 -9.90 8.94 -6.00
CA VAL A 147 -9.15 9.96 -5.25
C VAL A 147 -7.69 9.55 -5.16
N MET A 148 -6.82 10.46 -4.75
CA MET A 148 -5.45 10.08 -4.44
C MET A 148 -5.42 9.23 -3.19
N CYS A 149 -4.87 8.02 -3.30
CA CYS A 149 -4.69 7.04 -2.22
C CYS A 149 -3.21 6.71 -2.05
N HIS A 150 -2.77 6.55 -0.81
CA HIS A 150 -1.42 6.09 -0.48
C HIS A 150 -1.22 4.62 -0.82
N THR A 151 -2.21 3.80 -0.56
CA THR A 151 -2.36 2.35 -0.79
C THR A 151 -1.50 1.43 0.08
N ASP A 152 -0.61 1.96 0.90
CA ASP A 152 0.27 1.17 1.76
C ASP A 152 0.35 1.76 3.18
N LEU A 153 -0.82 1.81 3.85
CA LEU A 153 -0.94 2.37 5.20
C LEU A 153 -0.65 1.31 6.26
N HIS A 154 0.50 1.43 6.89
CA HIS A 154 0.90 0.62 8.06
C HIS A 154 1.89 1.40 8.95
N GLY A 155 2.19 0.87 10.14
CA GLY A 155 3.00 1.58 11.13
C GLY A 155 4.45 1.84 10.70
N TRP A 156 5.00 1.03 9.79
CA TRP A 156 6.34 1.24 9.24
C TRP A 156 6.41 2.46 8.30
N ASN A 157 5.27 2.88 7.72
CA ASN A 157 5.15 4.09 6.88
C ASN A 157 4.70 5.32 7.66
N LEU A 158 4.68 5.24 9.00
CA LEU A 158 4.32 6.33 9.88
C LEU A 158 5.49 6.67 10.82
N ILE A 159 6.01 7.89 10.73
CA ILE A 159 7.05 8.41 11.63
C ILE A 159 6.43 9.37 12.65
N GLN A 160 6.56 9.04 13.93
CA GLN A 160 6.24 9.96 15.02
C GLN A 160 7.40 10.92 15.24
N SER A 161 7.19 12.14 14.83
CA SER A 161 8.04 13.29 15.13
C SER A 161 7.24 14.27 16.02
N LYS A 162 7.44 15.56 15.87
CA LYS A 162 6.56 16.60 16.44
C LYS A 162 5.09 16.45 15.97
N ASN A 163 4.92 15.94 14.75
CA ASN A 163 3.65 15.51 14.17
C ASN A 163 3.82 14.11 13.61
N LEU A 164 2.74 13.42 13.34
CA LEU A 164 2.77 12.19 12.57
C LEU A 164 3.03 12.50 11.10
N ILE A 165 3.98 11.79 10.49
CA ILE A 165 4.40 11.99 9.09
C ILE A 165 4.24 10.68 8.35
N LEU A 166 3.51 10.71 7.25
CA LEU A 166 3.33 9.60 6.33
C LEU A 166 4.46 9.63 5.27
N ILE A 167 5.14 8.51 5.11
CA ILE A 167 6.27 8.31 4.20
C ILE A 167 5.95 7.20 3.20
N ASP A 168 6.87 6.97 2.26
CA ASP A 168 6.81 5.90 1.26
C ASP A 168 5.60 6.00 0.31
N TRP A 169 5.68 6.98 -0.57
CA TRP A 169 4.64 7.33 -1.54
C TRP A 169 4.71 6.53 -2.84
N GLU A 170 5.53 5.49 -2.93
CA GLU A 170 5.69 4.74 -4.18
C GLU A 170 4.43 3.97 -4.61
N GLY A 171 3.53 3.68 -3.65
CA GLY A 171 2.23 3.09 -3.88
C GLY A 171 1.14 4.07 -4.35
N LEU A 172 1.43 5.39 -4.44
CA LEU A 172 0.44 6.41 -4.76
C LEU A 172 -0.39 6.06 -6.00
N LYS A 173 -1.71 6.05 -5.85
CA LYS A 173 -2.66 5.77 -6.92
C LYS A 173 -3.85 6.71 -6.91
N LEU A 174 -4.44 6.91 -8.08
CA LEU A 174 -5.78 7.43 -8.26
C LEU A 174 -6.73 6.24 -8.22
N ALA A 175 -7.38 6.01 -7.08
CA ALA A 175 -8.11 4.78 -6.74
C ALA A 175 -9.38 5.08 -5.92
N PRO A 176 -10.28 4.11 -5.76
CA PRO A 176 -11.33 4.19 -4.74
C PRO A 176 -10.73 4.32 -3.34
N VAL A 177 -11.41 5.05 -2.45
CA VAL A 177 -10.94 5.32 -1.08
C VAL A 177 -10.66 4.04 -0.28
N GLU A 178 -11.30 2.94 -0.63
CA GLU A 178 -11.11 1.61 -0.04
C GLU A 178 -9.68 1.11 -0.19
N ALA A 179 -8.91 1.63 -1.16
CA ALA A 179 -7.48 1.34 -1.33
C ALA A 179 -6.60 1.78 -0.15
N ASP A 180 -7.08 2.73 0.66
CA ASP A 180 -6.45 3.12 1.93
C ASP A 180 -7.22 2.56 3.13
N LEU A 181 -8.55 2.54 3.05
CA LEU A 181 -9.39 2.21 4.21
C LEU A 181 -9.33 0.73 4.61
N PHE A 182 -8.94 -0.16 3.71
CA PHE A 182 -8.85 -1.59 4.04
C PHE A 182 -7.87 -1.86 5.20
N SER A 183 -6.83 -1.03 5.36
CA SER A 183 -5.84 -1.14 6.44
C SER A 183 -6.44 -1.01 7.85
N PHE A 184 -7.66 -0.46 7.95
CA PHE A 184 -8.41 -0.30 9.20
C PHE A 184 -9.47 -1.37 9.40
N THR A 185 -9.46 -2.45 8.62
CA THR A 185 -10.53 -3.46 8.66
C THR A 185 -9.99 -4.88 8.71
N GLY A 186 -10.76 -5.80 9.27
CA GLY A 186 -10.43 -7.22 9.29
C GLY A 186 -9.29 -7.54 10.25
N THR A 187 -8.23 -8.16 9.76
CA THR A 187 -7.02 -8.54 10.51
C THR A 187 -5.81 -7.71 10.11
N PHE A 188 -6.03 -6.53 9.50
CA PHE A 188 -4.96 -5.65 9.06
C PHE A 188 -4.48 -4.72 10.18
N PHE A 189 -3.46 -3.92 9.89
CA PHE A 189 -2.63 -3.18 10.84
C PHE A 189 -3.41 -2.35 11.85
N PHE A 190 -4.53 -1.74 11.45
CA PHE A 190 -5.27 -0.76 12.24
C PHE A 190 -6.75 -1.14 12.46
N ASP A 191 -7.10 -2.42 12.40
CA ASP A 191 -8.49 -2.89 12.56
C ASP A 191 -9.15 -2.43 13.86
N TYR A 192 -8.39 -2.37 14.95
CA TYR A 192 -8.82 -1.86 16.25
C TYR A 192 -9.17 -0.36 16.24
N ALA A 193 -8.72 0.40 15.26
CA ALA A 193 -8.88 1.84 15.15
C ALA A 193 -10.03 2.27 14.21
N TRP A 194 -10.76 1.31 13.62
CA TRP A 194 -11.77 1.58 12.60
C TRP A 194 -12.82 2.61 12.99
N GLU A 195 -13.45 2.44 14.15
CA GLU A 195 -14.53 3.32 14.61
C GLU A 195 -14.02 4.75 14.86
N ASP A 196 -12.89 4.88 15.56
CA ASP A 196 -12.26 6.17 15.84
C ASP A 196 -11.82 6.88 14.56
N PHE A 197 -11.18 6.13 13.64
CA PHE A 197 -10.78 6.66 12.34
C PHE A 197 -11.99 7.15 11.56
N MET A 198 -13.03 6.32 11.39
CA MET A 198 -14.20 6.64 10.59
C MET A 198 -15.01 7.79 11.17
N SER A 199 -15.10 7.91 12.51
CA SER A 199 -15.76 9.03 13.16
C SER A 199 -15.15 10.38 12.74
N ILE A 200 -13.83 10.42 12.57
CA ILE A 200 -13.09 11.61 12.14
C ILE A 200 -13.16 11.79 10.62
N TYR A 201 -12.95 10.73 9.87
CA TYR A 201 -12.99 10.73 8.41
C TYR A 201 -14.33 11.26 7.88
N GLN A 202 -15.45 10.79 8.44
CA GLN A 202 -16.79 11.19 8.07
C GLN A 202 -17.15 12.64 8.45
N THR A 203 -16.42 13.29 9.35
CA THR A 203 -16.62 14.73 9.56
C THR A 203 -16.35 15.54 8.31
N THR A 204 -15.45 15.03 7.49
CA THR A 204 -14.96 15.65 6.25
C THR A 204 -15.65 15.08 5.01
N HIS A 205 -15.86 13.77 4.97
CA HIS A 205 -16.48 13.02 3.88
C HIS A 205 -17.86 12.47 4.31
N LYS A 206 -18.81 13.39 4.57
CA LYS A 206 -20.12 13.10 5.20
C LYS A 206 -20.95 12.09 4.40
N ASP A 207 -20.89 12.18 3.07
CA ASP A 207 -21.70 11.37 2.16
C ASP A 207 -20.99 10.08 1.72
N TYR A 208 -19.83 9.78 2.30
CA TYR A 208 -19.10 8.59 1.95
C TYR A 208 -19.82 7.33 2.46
N GLN A 209 -20.02 6.40 1.54
CA GLN A 209 -20.52 5.06 1.81
C GLN A 209 -19.49 4.03 1.34
N ILE A 210 -19.22 3.04 2.19
CA ILE A 210 -18.26 1.99 1.91
C ILE A 210 -18.73 1.16 0.71
N ASN A 211 -17.87 1.02 -0.29
CA ASN A 211 -18.03 0.01 -1.32
C ASN A 211 -17.49 -1.33 -0.79
N VAL A 212 -18.42 -2.20 -0.40
CA VAL A 212 -18.09 -3.50 0.24
C VAL A 212 -17.26 -4.40 -0.68
N GLU A 213 -17.52 -4.38 -1.99
CA GLU A 213 -16.78 -5.20 -2.96
C GLU A 213 -15.36 -4.67 -3.18
N ALA A 214 -15.18 -3.35 -3.27
CA ALA A 214 -13.84 -2.75 -3.32
C ALA A 214 -13.05 -3.02 -2.04
N MET A 215 -13.69 -2.92 -0.87
CA MET A 215 -13.05 -3.26 0.41
C MET A 215 -12.61 -4.73 0.47
N ARG A 216 -13.45 -5.65 0.01
CA ARG A 216 -13.11 -7.08 -0.08
C ARG A 216 -11.94 -7.32 -1.04
N PHE A 217 -11.97 -6.66 -2.19
CA PHE A 217 -10.92 -6.75 -3.20
C PHE A 217 -9.58 -6.33 -2.63
N TYR A 218 -9.45 -5.14 -2.04
CA TYR A 218 -8.16 -4.65 -1.53
C TYR A 218 -7.64 -5.50 -0.37
N ARG A 219 -8.50 -5.98 0.51
CA ARG A 219 -8.12 -6.91 1.59
C ARG A 219 -7.57 -8.23 1.04
N LEU A 220 -8.26 -8.84 0.09
CA LEU A 220 -7.83 -10.10 -0.49
C LEU A 220 -6.57 -9.91 -1.35
N ARG A 221 -6.52 -8.82 -2.11
CA ARG A 221 -5.36 -8.46 -2.93
C ARG A 221 -4.10 -8.34 -2.07
N ARG A 222 -4.14 -7.53 -1.02
CA ARG A 222 -2.98 -7.34 -0.13
C ARG A 222 -2.47 -8.66 0.44
N ARG A 223 -3.35 -9.49 0.95
CA ARG A 223 -2.96 -10.79 1.50
C ARG A 223 -2.31 -11.70 0.46
N LEU A 224 -2.85 -11.77 -0.74
CA LEU A 224 -2.28 -12.59 -1.81
C LEU A 224 -0.97 -11.98 -2.37
N GLU A 225 -0.82 -10.66 -2.37
CA GLU A 225 0.44 -9.98 -2.70
C GLU A 225 1.52 -10.33 -1.66
N ASP A 226 1.22 -10.25 -0.38
CA ASP A 226 2.16 -10.62 0.70
C ASP A 226 2.57 -12.10 0.58
N ILE A 227 1.62 -13.01 0.35
CA ILE A 227 1.92 -14.43 0.10
C ILE A 227 2.81 -14.60 -1.13
N HIS A 228 2.51 -13.89 -2.22
CA HIS A 228 3.30 -13.94 -3.45
C HIS A 228 4.74 -13.47 -3.22
N GLU A 229 4.93 -12.35 -2.53
CA GLU A 229 6.24 -11.80 -2.20
C GLU A 229 7.06 -12.76 -1.34
N PHE A 230 6.46 -13.34 -0.29
CA PHE A 230 7.16 -14.36 0.53
C PHE A 230 7.54 -15.60 -0.28
N VAL A 231 6.65 -16.08 -1.16
CA VAL A 231 6.94 -17.24 -2.02
C VAL A 231 8.09 -16.93 -2.99
N GLU A 232 8.07 -15.76 -3.65
CA GLU A 232 9.15 -15.33 -4.56
C GLU A 232 10.48 -15.19 -3.81
N SER A 233 10.48 -14.52 -2.66
CA SER A 233 11.69 -14.34 -1.85
C SER A 233 12.28 -15.66 -1.38
N ILE A 234 11.47 -16.58 -0.87
CA ILE A 234 11.93 -17.92 -0.44
C ILE A 234 12.49 -18.74 -1.59
N LEU A 235 11.94 -18.59 -2.81
CA LEU A 235 12.38 -19.38 -3.97
C LEU A 235 13.63 -18.81 -4.66
N PHE A 236 13.81 -17.48 -4.65
CA PHE A 236 14.78 -16.85 -5.55
C PHE A 236 15.81 -15.96 -4.86
N ASP A 237 15.54 -15.49 -3.64
CA ASP A 237 16.50 -14.66 -2.92
C ASP A 237 17.54 -15.49 -2.18
N LYS A 238 18.71 -14.90 -1.96
CA LYS A 238 19.77 -15.49 -1.13
C LYS A 238 19.54 -15.18 0.34
N LEU A 239 18.56 -15.85 0.93
CA LEU A 239 18.20 -15.65 2.34
C LEU A 239 19.20 -16.35 3.26
N THR A 240 19.46 -15.73 4.42
CA THR A 240 20.09 -16.45 5.55
C THR A 240 19.08 -17.45 6.13
N GLN A 241 19.55 -18.40 6.96
CA GLN A 241 18.62 -19.35 7.61
C GLN A 241 17.61 -18.63 8.54
N ASP A 242 18.00 -17.55 9.17
CA ASP A 242 17.13 -16.76 10.05
C ASP A 242 16.08 -15.99 9.25
N ASP A 243 16.46 -15.36 8.13
CA ASP A 243 15.54 -14.68 7.22
C ASP A 243 14.55 -15.67 6.60
N MET A 244 15.01 -16.85 6.19
CA MET A 244 14.16 -17.93 5.68
C MET A 244 13.12 -18.35 6.72
N ASN A 245 13.54 -18.58 7.97
CA ASN A 245 12.64 -18.98 9.04
C ASN A 245 11.62 -17.88 9.36
N GLN A 246 12.01 -16.63 9.26
CA GLN A 246 11.14 -15.48 9.46
C GLN A 246 10.11 -15.35 8.33
N SER A 247 10.55 -15.46 7.08
CA SER A 247 9.67 -15.42 5.90
C SER A 247 8.63 -16.54 5.93
N LEU A 248 9.02 -17.77 6.31
CA LEU A 248 8.09 -18.89 6.49
C LEU A 248 7.06 -18.66 7.60
N ARG A 249 7.45 -17.99 8.69
CA ARG A 249 6.52 -17.63 9.77
C ARG A 249 5.49 -16.62 9.30
N TYR A 250 5.92 -15.55 8.62
CA TYR A 250 5.01 -14.55 8.08
C TYR A 250 4.09 -15.14 7.01
N LEU A 251 4.63 -15.92 6.07
CA LEU A 251 3.84 -16.64 5.07
C LEU A 251 2.72 -17.46 5.71
N LYS A 252 3.02 -18.16 6.81
CA LYS A 252 2.02 -18.97 7.54
C LYS A 252 0.94 -18.11 8.20
N GLN A 253 1.26 -16.89 8.61
CA GLN A 253 0.28 -15.96 9.21
C GLN A 253 -0.68 -15.39 8.16
N GLU A 254 -0.21 -15.25 6.91
CA GLU A 254 -1.03 -14.76 5.80
C GLU A 254 -1.94 -15.85 5.20
N CYS A 255 -1.64 -17.12 5.39
CA CYS A 255 -2.49 -18.23 4.96
C CYS A 255 -3.67 -18.48 5.91
#